data_5f7c1aebe817f2aa13afce3faa845d07
#
_entry.id   5f7c1aebe817f2aa13afce3faa845d07
#
_cell.length_a   1.000
_cell.length_b   1.000
_cell.length_c   1.000
_cell.angle_alpha   90.00
_cell.angle_beta   90.00
_cell.angle_gamma   90.00
#
_symmetry.space_group_name_H-M   'P 1'
#
loop_
_entity.id
_entity.type
_entity.pdbx_description
1 polymer ?
#
loop_
_entity_poly.entity_id
_entity_poly.type
_entity_poly.pdbx_seq_one_letter_code
_entity_poly.pdbx_strand_id
1 'polypeptide(L)'
;LRRKADYKNENVKPSKNSEKNYYAGYTMNSANKFKNVSDYSKYLTNKYKCLTPCKNASVLIDGSVMRKACGDEKTAKWLEENLAIMPDVIRNAQKAAISHGSKLISVEFKFTNNGTEMTTCGIFGETGTDSEIDKWLERMKEDKEKEDKKTENMIAIEATTKNKVGFDTYA
;
A
#
# COMPACT_ATOMS: atom_id res chain seq x y z
N LEU A 1 21.58 -25.26 29.60
CA LEU A 1 22.39 -24.55 28.56
C LEU A 1 21.46 -24.00 27.48
N ARG A 2 21.17 -22.70 27.56
CA ARG A 2 20.39 -22.00 26.55
C ARG A 2 21.36 -21.47 25.48
N ARG A 3 21.21 -21.92 24.22
CA ARG A 3 21.94 -21.36 23.09
C ARG A 3 21.19 -20.10 22.60
N LYS A 4 21.85 -18.94 22.68
CA LYS A 4 21.44 -17.74 21.97
C LYS A 4 21.76 -17.94 20.48
N ALA A 5 20.76 -17.82 19.63
CA ALA A 5 20.96 -17.74 18.19
C ALA A 5 21.19 -16.25 17.85
N ASP A 6 22.42 -15.91 17.49
CA ASP A 6 22.75 -14.60 16.92
C ASP A 6 22.34 -14.59 15.45
N TYR A 7 21.23 -13.87 15.16
CA TYR A 7 20.87 -13.56 13.79
C TYR A 7 21.69 -12.34 13.33
N LYS A 8 22.76 -12.58 12.59
CA LYS A 8 23.46 -11.56 11.82
C LYS A 8 22.56 -11.08 10.69
N ASN A 9 22.20 -9.81 10.75
CA ASN A 9 21.48 -9.09 9.72
C ASN A 9 22.44 -8.88 8.54
N GLU A 10 22.37 -9.73 7.52
CA GLU A 10 23.11 -9.51 6.28
C GLU A 10 22.34 -8.50 5.42
N ASN A 11 22.98 -7.36 5.17
CA ASN A 11 22.57 -6.32 4.24
C ASN A 11 22.30 -6.91 2.84
N VAL A 12 21.05 -7.18 2.53
CA VAL A 12 20.63 -7.48 1.16
C VAL A 12 20.61 -6.16 0.41
N LYS A 13 21.65 -5.91 -0.38
CA LYS A 13 21.67 -4.83 -1.38
C LYS A 13 20.54 -5.08 -2.37
N PRO A 14 19.73 -4.07 -2.73
CA PRO A 14 18.70 -4.24 -3.74
C PRO A 14 19.36 -4.57 -5.09
N SER A 15 18.96 -5.71 -5.65
CA SER A 15 19.31 -6.14 -7.00
C SER A 15 18.80 -5.10 -8.01
N LYS A 16 19.71 -4.49 -8.76
CA LYS A 16 19.37 -3.72 -9.95
C LYS A 16 18.99 -4.70 -11.05
N ASN A 17 17.67 -4.96 -11.22
CA ASN A 17 17.06 -5.29 -12.51
C ASN A 17 15.60 -5.68 -12.34
N SER A 18 14.74 -4.73 -12.60
CA SER A 18 13.53 -4.81 -13.43
C SER A 18 12.72 -3.53 -13.21
N GLU A 19 13.24 -2.44 -13.76
CA GLU A 19 12.40 -1.27 -14.06
C GLU A 19 11.45 -1.65 -15.19
N LYS A 20 10.28 -2.19 -14.86
CA LYS A 20 9.09 -2.00 -15.66
C LYS A 20 8.25 -0.94 -14.95
N ASN A 21 8.33 0.28 -15.47
CA ASN A 21 7.50 1.42 -15.13
C ASN A 21 6.02 1.06 -15.24
N TYR A 22 5.40 0.58 -14.15
CA TYR A 22 3.95 0.40 -14.05
C TYR A 22 3.24 1.66 -13.54
N TYR A 23 3.96 2.78 -13.34
CA TYR A 23 3.41 4.03 -12.79
C TYR A 23 3.69 5.26 -13.67
N ALA A 24 3.64 5.08 -14.99
CA ALA A 24 3.60 6.23 -15.90
C ALA A 24 2.20 6.85 -15.90
N GLY A 25 1.87 7.64 -14.90
CA GLY A 25 0.60 8.35 -14.84
C GLY A 25 0.34 9.15 -13.57
N TYR A 26 1.07 8.92 -12.50
CA TYR A 26 0.90 9.66 -11.25
C TYR A 26 2.14 10.49 -10.91
N THR A 27 2.30 11.64 -11.56
CA THR A 27 3.10 12.73 -11.03
C THR A 27 2.29 13.40 -9.91
N MET A 28 2.33 12.83 -8.71
CA MET A 28 1.69 13.40 -7.54
C MET A 28 2.75 13.92 -6.58
N ASN A 29 3.00 15.22 -6.64
CA ASN A 29 3.57 15.97 -5.53
C ASN A 29 2.49 16.10 -4.43
N SER A 30 2.23 15.01 -3.69
CA SER A 30 1.13 14.94 -2.72
C SER A 30 1.43 15.75 -1.46
N ALA A 31 2.68 15.78 -1.01
CA ALA A 31 3.08 16.40 0.25
C ALA A 31 2.81 17.92 0.30
N ASN A 32 2.98 18.64 -0.80
CA ASN A 32 2.77 20.09 -0.84
C ASN A 32 1.30 20.51 -1.04
N LYS A 33 0.36 19.56 -1.18
CA LYS A 33 -1.07 19.86 -1.39
C LYS A 33 -1.87 19.98 -0.10
N PHE A 34 -1.38 19.46 1.01
CA PHE A 34 -2.13 19.39 2.25
C PHE A 34 -1.66 20.45 3.24
N LYS A 35 -2.61 21.27 3.70
CA LYS A 35 -2.33 22.35 4.66
C LYS A 35 -2.00 21.83 6.07
N ASN A 36 -2.44 20.63 6.40
CA ASN A 36 -2.27 20.03 7.72
C ASN A 36 -2.31 18.49 7.68
N VAL A 37 -1.85 17.89 8.75
CA VAL A 37 -1.79 16.43 8.94
C VAL A 37 -3.17 15.77 8.88
N SER A 38 -4.22 16.45 9.36
CA SER A 38 -5.59 15.91 9.35
C SER A 38 -6.12 15.72 7.92
N ASP A 39 -5.89 16.69 7.05
CA ASP A 39 -6.32 16.60 5.65
C ASP A 39 -5.52 15.53 4.90
N TYR A 40 -4.22 15.43 5.15
CA TYR A 40 -3.38 14.39 4.59
C TYR A 40 -3.82 12.99 5.08
N SER A 41 -4.13 12.84 6.36
CA SER A 41 -4.65 11.59 6.93
C SER A 41 -5.97 11.16 6.27
N LYS A 42 -6.90 12.09 6.09
CA LYS A 42 -8.18 11.83 5.39
C LYS A 42 -7.95 11.38 3.94
N TYR A 43 -7.05 12.06 3.22
CA TYR A 43 -6.67 11.67 1.88
C TYR A 43 -6.13 10.24 1.83
N LEU A 44 -5.17 9.90 2.69
CA LEU A 44 -4.59 8.56 2.74
C LEU A 44 -5.64 7.50 3.07
N THR A 45 -6.52 7.74 4.04
CA THR A 45 -7.58 6.78 4.42
C THR A 45 -8.60 6.58 3.31
N ASN A 46 -8.89 7.62 2.54
CA ASN A 46 -9.78 7.50 1.39
C ASN A 46 -9.14 6.73 0.23
N LYS A 47 -7.85 6.97 -0.02
CA LYS A 47 -7.11 6.36 -1.13
C LYS A 47 -6.67 4.92 -0.82
N TYR A 48 -6.19 4.67 0.39
CA TYR A 48 -5.64 3.38 0.80
C TYR A 48 -6.55 2.68 1.81
N LYS A 49 -7.38 1.77 1.32
CA LYS A 49 -8.38 1.06 2.15
C LYS A 49 -7.77 0.14 3.20
N CYS A 50 -6.49 -0.21 3.08
CA CYS A 50 -5.75 -0.91 4.13
C CYS A 50 -5.69 -0.12 5.45
N LEU A 51 -5.84 1.20 5.42
CA LEU A 51 -5.92 2.04 6.62
C LEU A 51 -7.28 1.97 7.34
N THR A 52 -8.28 1.31 6.75
CA THR A 52 -9.55 0.98 7.42
C THR A 52 -9.42 -0.43 8.00
N PRO A 53 -9.20 -0.61 9.31
CA PRO A 53 -8.92 -1.91 9.89
C PRO A 53 -10.11 -2.86 9.80
N CYS A 54 -9.84 -4.16 9.85
CA CYS A 54 -10.81 -5.18 10.20
C CYS A 54 -10.48 -5.77 11.59
N LYS A 55 -11.29 -6.73 12.04
CA LYS A 55 -11.09 -7.36 13.35
C LYS A 55 -9.69 -7.97 13.52
N ASN A 56 -9.16 -8.57 12.45
CA ASN A 56 -7.97 -9.39 12.48
C ASN A 56 -6.78 -8.78 11.71
N ALA A 57 -6.96 -7.59 11.12
CA ALA A 57 -5.87 -6.91 10.41
C ALA A 57 -5.96 -5.39 10.54
N SER A 58 -4.79 -4.76 10.72
CA SER A 58 -4.66 -3.32 10.80
C SER A 58 -3.36 -2.82 10.17
N VAL A 59 -3.41 -1.62 9.61
CA VAL A 59 -2.24 -0.86 9.15
C VAL A 59 -2.26 0.49 9.84
N LEU A 60 -1.22 0.77 10.60
CA LEU A 60 -1.09 1.96 11.43
C LEU A 60 0.06 2.83 10.93
N ILE A 61 -0.07 4.12 11.09
CA ILE A 61 0.99 5.09 10.77
C ILE A 61 1.26 5.92 12.02
N ASP A 62 2.50 5.93 12.49
CA ASP A 62 2.90 6.78 13.61
C ASP A 62 2.66 8.26 13.29
N GLY A 63 2.18 9.01 14.27
CA GLY A 63 1.93 10.45 14.11
C GLY A 63 3.19 11.26 13.73
N SER A 64 4.38 10.78 14.10
CA SER A 64 5.66 11.37 13.70
C SER A 64 5.93 11.19 12.21
N VAL A 65 5.67 9.97 11.67
CA VAL A 65 5.78 9.68 10.22
C VAL A 65 4.75 10.52 9.45
N MET A 66 3.52 10.59 9.95
CA MET A 66 2.47 11.37 9.34
C MET A 66 2.82 12.87 9.25
N ARG A 67 3.36 13.44 10.34
CA ARG A 67 3.84 14.84 10.35
C ARG A 67 4.99 15.06 9.37
N LYS A 68 5.95 14.13 9.34
CA LYS A 68 7.10 14.21 8.42
C LYS A 68 6.64 14.10 6.98
N ALA A 69 5.79 13.14 6.64
CA ALA A 69 5.26 12.95 5.29
C ALA A 69 4.42 14.14 4.81
N CYS A 70 3.72 14.85 5.71
CA CYS A 70 2.96 16.04 5.36
C CYS A 70 3.87 17.21 4.88
N GLY A 71 5.13 17.26 5.33
CA GLY A 71 6.09 18.32 4.98
C GLY A 71 7.25 17.89 4.08
N ASP A 72 7.46 16.59 3.87
CA ASP A 72 8.57 16.04 3.10
C ASP A 72 8.08 15.09 2.00
N GLU A 73 8.27 15.49 0.76
CA GLU A 73 7.82 14.75 -0.41
C GLU A 73 8.42 13.32 -0.50
N LYS A 74 9.67 13.15 -0.10
CA LYS A 74 10.31 11.83 -0.12
C LYS A 74 9.65 10.87 0.87
N THR A 75 9.35 11.37 2.07
CA THR A 75 8.64 10.58 3.09
C THR A 75 7.20 10.29 2.67
N ALA A 76 6.51 11.27 2.06
CA ALA A 76 5.17 11.06 1.52
C ALA A 76 5.16 9.98 0.42
N LYS A 77 6.05 10.07 -0.53
CA LYS A 77 6.20 9.10 -1.61
C LYS A 77 6.50 7.70 -1.07
N TRP A 78 7.47 7.58 -0.18
CA TRP A 78 7.80 6.31 0.47
C TRP A 78 6.59 5.70 1.19
N LEU A 79 5.85 6.51 1.96
CA LEU A 79 4.66 6.05 2.68
C LEU A 79 3.58 5.56 1.73
N GLU A 80 3.27 6.33 0.68
CA GLU A 80 2.23 6.00 -0.29
C GLU A 80 2.58 4.76 -1.12
N GLU A 81 3.84 4.61 -1.55
CA GLU A 81 4.32 3.41 -2.25
C GLU A 81 4.17 2.16 -1.38
N ASN A 82 4.51 2.25 -0.09
CA ASN A 82 4.35 1.13 0.83
C ASN A 82 2.87 0.81 1.13
N LEU A 83 2.01 1.82 1.28
CA LEU A 83 0.57 1.62 1.45
C LEU A 83 -0.06 0.94 0.22
N ALA A 84 0.40 1.28 -0.98
CA ALA A 84 -0.11 0.70 -2.22
C ALA A 84 0.15 -0.81 -2.36
N ILE A 85 1.29 -1.30 -1.85
CA ILE A 85 1.67 -2.72 -1.90
C ILE A 85 1.18 -3.52 -0.69
N MET A 86 0.60 -2.87 0.31
CA MET A 86 0.23 -3.52 1.58
C MET A 86 -0.68 -4.74 1.41
N PRO A 87 -1.69 -4.75 0.51
CA PRO A 87 -2.50 -5.94 0.27
C PRO A 87 -1.68 -7.16 -0.16
N ASP A 88 -0.66 -6.96 -1.00
CA ASP A 88 0.19 -8.05 -1.47
C ASP A 88 1.15 -8.54 -0.38
N VAL A 89 1.65 -7.63 0.46
CA VAL A 89 2.48 -7.97 1.62
C VAL A 89 1.69 -8.87 2.58
N ILE A 90 0.43 -8.55 2.86
CA ILE A 90 -0.42 -9.33 3.75
C ILE A 90 -0.75 -10.71 3.15
N ARG A 91 -1.06 -10.78 1.85
CA ARG A 91 -1.23 -12.07 1.16
C ARG A 91 0.01 -12.94 1.21
N ASN A 92 1.18 -12.33 1.07
CA ASN A 92 2.45 -13.06 1.19
C ASN A 92 2.70 -13.55 2.62
N ALA A 93 2.32 -12.78 3.64
CA ALA A 93 2.37 -13.22 5.03
C ALA A 93 1.45 -14.43 5.27
N GLN A 94 0.23 -14.45 4.72
CA GLN A 94 -0.67 -15.60 4.77
C GLN A 94 -0.05 -16.84 4.10
N LYS A 95 0.53 -16.69 2.90
CA LYS A 95 1.19 -17.77 2.18
C LYS A 95 2.40 -18.32 2.97
N ALA A 96 3.19 -17.44 3.57
CA ALA A 96 4.30 -17.83 4.41
C ALA A 96 3.84 -18.63 5.65
N ALA A 97 2.79 -18.18 6.32
CA ALA A 97 2.20 -18.92 7.44
C ALA A 97 1.76 -20.33 7.02
N ILE A 98 1.04 -20.45 5.90
CA ILE A 98 0.60 -21.75 5.36
C ILE A 98 1.79 -22.65 5.04
N SER A 99 2.86 -22.14 4.43
CA SER A 99 4.05 -22.92 4.10
C SER A 99 4.80 -23.45 5.34
N HIS A 100 4.59 -22.80 6.48
CA HIS A 100 5.12 -23.24 7.79
C HIS A 100 4.11 -24.06 8.61
N GLY A 101 3.02 -24.51 8.01
CA GLY A 101 2.01 -25.35 8.68
C GLY A 101 1.18 -24.58 9.71
N SER A 102 1.00 -23.30 9.51
CA SER A 102 0.19 -22.44 10.38
C SER A 102 -0.83 -21.62 9.58
N LYS A 103 -1.85 -21.15 10.27
CA LYS A 103 -2.84 -20.18 9.75
C LYS A 103 -2.63 -18.84 10.41
N LEU A 104 -2.44 -17.80 9.61
CA LEU A 104 -2.37 -16.45 10.12
C LEU A 104 -3.75 -15.98 10.56
N ILE A 105 -3.92 -15.65 11.84
CA ILE A 105 -5.19 -15.22 12.44
C ILE A 105 -5.24 -13.74 12.80
N SER A 106 -4.08 -13.07 12.89
CA SER A 106 -4.03 -11.63 12.96
C SER A 106 -2.73 -11.07 12.38
N VAL A 107 -2.81 -9.86 11.84
CA VAL A 107 -1.67 -9.13 11.32
C VAL A 107 -1.82 -7.64 11.61
N GLU A 108 -0.75 -7.04 12.13
CA GLU A 108 -0.65 -5.59 12.30
C GLU A 108 0.63 -5.09 11.62
N PHE A 109 0.49 -4.07 10.81
CA PHE A 109 1.61 -3.30 10.26
C PHE A 109 1.64 -1.91 10.86
N LYS A 110 2.83 -1.44 11.19
CA LYS A 110 3.04 -0.10 11.74
C LYS A 110 4.18 0.59 11.01
N PHE A 111 3.88 1.74 10.41
CA PHE A 111 4.88 2.62 9.82
C PHE A 111 5.46 3.53 10.89
N THR A 112 6.77 3.41 11.11
CA THR A 112 7.54 4.19 12.09
C THR A 112 8.67 4.95 11.42
N ASN A 113 9.33 5.85 12.14
CA ASN A 113 10.52 6.54 11.63
C ASN A 113 11.71 5.61 11.34
N ASN A 114 11.69 4.40 11.89
CA ASN A 114 12.73 3.39 11.70
C ASN A 114 12.38 2.36 10.61
N GLY A 115 11.25 2.55 9.92
CA GLY A 115 10.75 1.64 8.89
C GLY A 115 9.38 1.06 9.22
N THR A 116 9.09 -0.11 8.67
CA THR A 116 7.83 -0.82 8.88
C THR A 116 8.04 -1.97 9.87
N GLU A 117 7.18 -2.01 10.88
CA GLU A 117 7.10 -3.10 11.84
C GLU A 117 5.91 -3.99 11.50
N MET A 118 6.06 -5.32 11.61
CA MET A 118 4.98 -6.27 11.40
C MET A 118 4.86 -7.17 12.63
N THR A 119 3.65 -7.25 13.16
CA THR A 119 3.28 -8.16 14.23
C THR A 119 2.27 -9.16 13.71
N THR A 120 2.51 -10.46 13.89
CA THR A 120 1.61 -11.51 13.43
C THR A 120 1.29 -12.49 14.55
N CYS A 121 0.07 -13.04 14.51
CA CYS A 121 -0.32 -14.18 15.32
C CYS A 121 -0.84 -15.28 14.41
N GLY A 122 -0.44 -16.52 14.68
CA GLY A 122 -0.84 -17.70 13.89
C GLY A 122 -1.17 -18.88 14.78
N ILE A 123 -1.94 -19.83 14.24
CA ILE A 123 -2.26 -21.12 14.88
C ILE A 123 -1.53 -22.22 14.10
N PHE A 124 -0.68 -22.97 14.78
CA PHE A 124 -0.03 -24.15 14.22
C PHE A 124 -1.00 -25.32 14.09
N GLY A 125 -0.83 -26.12 13.03
CA GLY A 125 -1.65 -27.28 12.76
C GLY A 125 -2.98 -26.97 12.06
N GLU A 126 -3.32 -25.69 11.86
CA GLU A 126 -4.40 -25.27 10.99
C GLU A 126 -3.84 -24.86 9.64
N THR A 127 -4.51 -25.27 8.56
CA THR A 127 -4.18 -24.83 7.19
C THR A 127 -5.26 -23.91 6.65
N GLY A 128 -4.87 -23.00 5.74
CA GLY A 128 -5.80 -22.06 5.11
C GLY A 128 -5.61 -20.62 5.58
N THR A 129 -6.56 -19.78 5.20
CA THR A 129 -6.54 -18.33 5.48
C THR A 129 -7.65 -17.92 6.47
N ASP A 130 -7.50 -16.78 7.09
CA ASP A 130 -8.54 -16.20 7.95
C ASP A 130 -9.60 -15.48 7.12
N SER A 131 -10.88 -15.79 7.33
CA SER A 131 -11.97 -15.26 6.54
C SER A 131 -12.16 -13.75 6.66
N GLU A 132 -11.82 -13.15 7.79
CA GLU A 132 -11.93 -11.70 7.97
C GLU A 132 -10.81 -10.96 7.24
N ILE A 133 -9.60 -11.53 7.28
CA ILE A 133 -8.46 -11.01 6.51
C ILE A 133 -8.73 -11.15 5.00
N ASP A 134 -9.28 -12.28 4.55
CA ASP A 134 -9.61 -12.49 3.13
C ASP A 134 -10.66 -11.54 2.62
N LYS A 135 -11.76 -11.34 3.34
CA LYS A 135 -12.80 -10.36 3.00
C LYS A 135 -12.26 -8.93 2.96
N TRP A 136 -11.34 -8.61 3.85
CA TRP A 136 -10.69 -7.31 3.89
C TRP A 136 -9.79 -7.09 2.66
N LEU A 137 -8.99 -8.10 2.29
CA LEU A 137 -8.15 -8.08 1.09
C LEU A 137 -8.98 -8.00 -0.20
N GLU A 138 -10.12 -8.70 -0.27
CA GLU A 138 -11.01 -8.67 -1.44
C GLU A 138 -11.64 -7.28 -1.63
N ARG A 139 -12.11 -6.65 -0.54
CA ARG A 139 -12.61 -5.27 -0.60
C ARG A 139 -11.57 -4.29 -1.14
N MET A 140 -10.31 -4.42 -0.72
CA MET A 140 -9.22 -3.56 -1.24
C MET A 140 -8.98 -3.78 -2.74
N LYS A 141 -9.10 -5.03 -3.21
CA LYS A 141 -8.97 -5.36 -4.63
C LYS A 141 -10.08 -4.75 -5.47
N GLU A 142 -11.33 -4.91 -5.03
CA GLU A 142 -12.50 -4.33 -5.71
C GLU A 142 -12.42 -2.80 -5.81
N ASP A 143 -12.00 -2.14 -4.73
CA ASP A 143 -11.87 -0.69 -4.70
C ASP A 143 -10.75 -0.20 -5.65
N LYS A 144 -9.65 -0.93 -5.75
CA LYS A 144 -8.57 -0.64 -6.70
C LYS A 144 -9.06 -0.80 -8.15
N GLU A 145 -9.76 -1.88 -8.47
CA GLU A 145 -10.33 -2.10 -9.80
C GLU A 145 -11.33 -1.02 -10.22
N LYS A 146 -12.12 -0.51 -9.26
CA LYS A 146 -13.04 0.62 -9.52
C LYS A 146 -12.29 1.92 -9.79
N GLU A 147 -11.20 2.17 -9.08
CA GLU A 147 -10.36 3.35 -9.26
C GLU A 147 -9.63 3.31 -10.61
N ASP A 148 -9.06 2.16 -10.98
CA ASP A 148 -8.38 1.95 -12.25
C ASP A 148 -9.33 2.17 -13.44
N LYS A 149 -10.54 1.61 -13.41
CA LYS A 149 -11.58 1.82 -14.44
C LYS A 149 -12.01 3.28 -14.54
N LYS A 150 -12.11 3.99 -13.43
CA LYS A 150 -12.45 5.42 -13.42
C LYS A 150 -11.35 6.26 -14.08
N THR A 151 -10.10 5.92 -13.82
CA THR A 151 -8.93 6.59 -14.39
C THR A 151 -8.85 6.34 -15.91
N GLU A 152 -9.05 5.11 -16.37
CA GLU A 152 -9.10 4.76 -17.78
C GLU A 152 -10.19 5.52 -18.53
N ASN A 153 -11.39 5.61 -17.95
CA ASN A 153 -12.50 6.37 -18.53
C ASN A 153 -12.19 7.88 -18.62
N MET A 154 -11.51 8.47 -17.62
CA MET A 154 -11.11 9.87 -17.66
C MET A 154 -10.08 10.13 -18.77
N ILE A 155 -9.09 9.25 -18.94
CA ILE A 155 -8.08 9.34 -19.99
C ILE A 155 -8.74 9.23 -21.37
N ALA A 156 -9.70 8.33 -21.56
CA ALA A 156 -10.44 8.18 -22.83
C ALA A 156 -11.26 9.43 -23.17
N ILE A 157 -11.86 10.10 -22.19
CA ILE A 157 -12.61 11.35 -22.39
C ILE A 157 -11.67 12.50 -22.77
N GLU A 158 -10.50 12.63 -22.12
CA GLU A 158 -9.52 13.65 -22.47
C GLU A 158 -8.93 13.46 -23.88
N ALA A 159 -8.69 12.21 -24.30
CA ALA A 159 -8.21 11.91 -25.65
C ALA A 159 -9.24 12.27 -26.73
N THR A 160 -10.53 12.05 -26.47
CA THR A 160 -11.63 12.39 -27.40
C THR A 160 -11.87 13.91 -27.47
N THR A 161 -11.68 14.65 -26.38
CA THR A 161 -11.82 16.11 -26.38
C THR A 161 -10.68 16.82 -27.11
N LYS A 162 -9.45 16.32 -27.01
CA LYS A 162 -8.30 16.89 -27.76
C LYS A 162 -8.40 16.69 -29.25
N ASN A 163 -9.04 15.63 -29.73
CA ASN A 163 -9.26 15.39 -31.17
C ASN A 163 -10.40 16.23 -31.77
N LYS A 164 -11.25 16.88 -30.96
CA LYS A 164 -12.36 17.72 -31.43
C LYS A 164 -11.99 19.19 -31.62
N VAL A 165 -10.84 19.64 -31.15
CA VAL A 165 -10.39 21.04 -31.23
C VAL A 165 -9.50 21.32 -32.44
N GLY A 166 -9.28 20.35 -33.32
CA GLY A 166 -8.33 20.40 -34.43
C GLY A 166 -8.91 20.63 -35.85
N PHE A 167 -10.20 20.93 -36.00
CA PHE A 167 -10.78 21.15 -37.36
C PHE A 167 -11.77 22.32 -37.29
N ASP A 168 -11.28 23.53 -37.33
CA ASP A 168 -12.02 24.70 -37.86
C ASP A 168 -11.07 25.90 -37.94
N THR A 169 -10.25 25.93 -38.99
CA THR A 169 -9.74 27.18 -39.58
C THR A 169 -9.10 26.82 -40.92
N TYR A 170 -9.91 26.93 -41.99
CA TYR A 170 -9.52 27.42 -43.34
C TYR A 170 -10.75 27.33 -44.26
N ALA A 171 -11.49 28.42 -44.29
CA ALA A 171 -12.26 28.84 -45.46
C ALA A 171 -12.16 30.36 -45.58
#